data_e77986958d95756cbff96f547431b364
#
_entry.id   e77986958d95756cbff96f547431b364
#
_cell.length_a   1.000
_cell.length_b   1.000
_cell.length_c   1.000
_cell.angle_alpha   90.00
_cell.angle_beta   90.00
_cell.angle_gamma   90.00
#
_symmetry.space_group_name_H-M   'P 1'
#
loop_
_entity.id
_entity.type
_entity.pdbx_description
1 polymer ?
#
loop_
_entity_poly.entity_id
_entity_poly.type
_entity_poly.pdbx_seq_one_letter_code
_entity_poly.pdbx_strand_id
1 'polypeptide(L)'
;MDYLEMIGALVGLIYLWLEYKASIYLWIVSIIMPAIYINVYYRAGLYADFGINIYFLLASLYGWIIWKWGKKKQEGTSDKDSKTSDIRHFDRSALPAVAGVFLVLFLLIGWILIQFTDSTVPWLDSFTTAASIIAMWMLAQKQVEQWLVWIVVDLVSSGLYIYKGLYFTAALYALYAVIALLGYRKWLIIMNQK
;
A
#
# COMPACT_ATOMS: atom_id res chain seq x y z
N MET A 1 -13.49 -15.22 16.33
CA MET A 1 -12.74 -14.79 15.14
C MET A 1 -13.69 -14.92 13.96
N ASP A 2 -14.06 -13.80 13.35
CA ASP A 2 -15.03 -13.83 12.26
C ASP A 2 -14.37 -14.39 10.99
N TYR A 3 -15.10 -15.24 10.27
CA TYR A 3 -14.61 -15.81 9.00
C TYR A 3 -14.14 -14.74 8.01
N LEU A 4 -14.72 -13.53 8.07
CA LEU A 4 -14.35 -12.39 7.26
C LEU A 4 -12.95 -11.85 7.59
N GLU A 5 -12.56 -11.82 8.88
CA GLU A 5 -11.21 -11.43 9.31
C GLU A 5 -10.16 -12.43 8.80
N MET A 6 -10.46 -13.74 8.87
CA MET A 6 -9.57 -14.78 8.37
C MET A 6 -9.37 -14.69 6.85
N ILE A 7 -10.47 -14.48 6.10
CA ILE A 7 -10.42 -14.31 4.64
C ILE A 7 -9.62 -13.05 4.30
N GLY A 8 -9.88 -11.94 4.98
CA GLY A 8 -9.14 -10.69 4.79
C GLY A 8 -7.64 -10.84 5.04
N ALA A 9 -7.26 -11.51 6.12
CA ALA A 9 -5.86 -11.80 6.45
C ALA A 9 -5.20 -12.68 5.38
N LEU A 10 -5.88 -13.73 4.90
CA LEU A 10 -5.37 -14.60 3.85
C LEU A 10 -5.15 -13.84 2.53
N VAL A 11 -6.12 -13.01 2.13
CA VAL A 11 -6.00 -12.18 0.91
C VAL A 11 -4.85 -11.19 1.06
N GLY A 12 -4.68 -10.58 2.24
CA GLY A 12 -3.56 -9.68 2.53
C GLY A 12 -2.19 -10.38 2.42
N LEU A 13 -2.06 -11.62 2.93
CA LEU A 13 -0.83 -12.41 2.81
C LEU A 13 -0.54 -12.80 1.35
N ILE A 14 -1.57 -13.16 0.56
CA ILE A 14 -1.43 -13.43 -0.88
C ILE A 14 -0.95 -12.17 -1.59
N TYR A 15 -1.55 -11.01 -1.28
CA TYR A 15 -1.14 -9.73 -1.85
C TYR A 15 0.34 -9.43 -1.57
N LEU A 16 0.78 -9.53 -0.30
CA LEU A 16 2.17 -9.30 0.09
C LEU A 16 3.15 -10.30 -0.57
N TRP A 17 2.74 -11.56 -0.73
CA TRP A 17 3.55 -12.53 -1.44
C TRP A 17 3.73 -12.19 -2.92
N LEU A 18 2.67 -11.70 -3.58
CA LEU A 18 2.74 -11.23 -4.96
C LEU A 18 3.60 -9.97 -5.09
N GLU A 19 3.52 -9.06 -4.12
CA GLU A 19 4.33 -7.86 -4.04
C GLU A 19 5.81 -8.19 -3.81
N TYR A 20 6.10 -9.12 -2.89
CA TYR A 20 7.45 -9.65 -2.66
C TYR A 20 8.09 -10.19 -3.92
N LYS A 21 7.30 -10.84 -4.80
CA LYS A 21 7.74 -11.35 -6.10
C LYS A 21 7.74 -10.29 -7.21
N ALA A 22 7.40 -9.05 -6.93
CA ALA A 22 7.18 -7.99 -7.92
C ALA A 22 6.25 -8.47 -9.07
N SER A 23 5.22 -9.23 -8.75
CA SER A 23 4.29 -9.82 -9.71
C SER A 23 3.18 -8.85 -10.08
N ILE A 24 2.88 -8.69 -11.37
CA ILE A 24 1.78 -7.85 -11.85
C ILE A 24 0.40 -8.28 -11.30
N TYR A 25 0.27 -9.55 -10.90
CA TYR A 25 -0.98 -10.10 -10.35
C TYR A 25 -1.37 -9.47 -9.00
N LEU A 26 -0.43 -8.81 -8.29
CA LEU A 26 -0.77 -8.05 -7.08
C LEU A 26 -1.86 -7.00 -7.35
N TRP A 27 -1.80 -6.35 -8.52
CA TRP A 27 -2.78 -5.33 -8.91
C TRP A 27 -4.17 -5.89 -9.16
N ILE A 28 -4.27 -7.14 -9.62
CA ILE A 28 -5.57 -7.82 -9.77
C ILE A 28 -6.20 -8.06 -8.40
N VAL A 29 -5.40 -8.57 -7.44
CA VAL A 29 -5.88 -8.79 -6.06
C VAL A 29 -6.27 -7.46 -5.42
N SER A 30 -5.49 -6.38 -5.60
CA SER A 30 -5.77 -5.06 -5.03
C SER A 30 -6.97 -4.34 -5.67
N ILE A 31 -7.44 -4.76 -6.85
CA ILE A 31 -8.66 -4.25 -7.48
C ILE A 31 -9.91 -4.92 -6.93
N ILE A 32 -9.85 -6.24 -6.67
CA ILE A 32 -11.04 -7.04 -6.33
C ILE A 32 -11.68 -6.54 -5.02
N MET A 33 -10.89 -6.38 -3.96
CA MET A 33 -11.41 -6.03 -2.64
C MET A 33 -12.06 -4.65 -2.61
N PRO A 34 -11.42 -3.56 -3.06
CA PRO A 34 -12.07 -2.25 -3.11
C PRO A 34 -13.33 -2.24 -3.99
N ALA A 35 -13.33 -2.95 -5.12
CA ALA A 35 -14.50 -3.02 -5.99
C ALA A 35 -15.74 -3.62 -5.28
N ILE A 36 -15.53 -4.63 -4.43
CA ILE A 36 -16.59 -5.22 -3.61
C ILE A 36 -17.03 -4.23 -2.52
N TYR A 37 -16.07 -3.67 -1.77
CA TYR A 37 -16.35 -2.83 -0.62
C TYR A 37 -16.98 -1.47 -0.98
N ILE A 38 -16.71 -0.91 -2.15
CA ILE A 38 -17.37 0.31 -2.66
C ILE A 38 -18.90 0.16 -2.59
N ASN A 39 -19.45 -0.95 -3.07
CA ASN A 39 -20.90 -1.19 -3.04
C ASN A 39 -21.41 -1.40 -1.60
N VAL A 40 -20.65 -2.13 -0.78
CA VAL A 40 -21.02 -2.40 0.63
C VAL A 40 -21.08 -1.11 1.43
N TYR A 41 -20.04 -0.29 1.38
CA TYR A 41 -19.96 0.96 2.14
C TYR A 41 -20.94 2.03 1.66
N TYR A 42 -21.18 2.12 0.34
CA TYR A 42 -22.21 3.02 -0.18
C TYR A 42 -23.59 2.68 0.36
N ARG A 43 -23.98 1.39 0.36
CA ARG A 43 -25.27 0.93 0.90
C ARG A 43 -25.38 1.08 2.42
N ALA A 44 -24.26 0.99 3.13
CA ALA A 44 -24.21 1.16 4.59
C ALA A 44 -24.18 2.64 5.01
N GLY A 45 -24.10 3.60 4.07
CA GLY A 45 -23.98 5.03 4.38
C GLY A 45 -22.59 5.43 4.91
N LEU A 46 -21.59 4.55 4.80
CA LEU A 46 -20.21 4.77 5.26
C LEU A 46 -19.39 5.48 4.17
N TYR A 47 -19.67 6.76 3.96
CA TYR A 47 -19.13 7.53 2.84
C TYR A 47 -17.61 7.77 2.92
N ALA A 48 -17.03 7.79 4.12
CA ALA A 48 -15.57 7.90 4.29
C ALA A 48 -14.87 6.63 3.81
N ASP A 49 -15.37 5.45 4.22
CA ASP A 49 -14.85 4.14 3.78
C ASP A 49 -15.10 3.92 2.29
N PHE A 50 -16.23 4.37 1.77
CA PHE A 50 -16.52 4.39 0.35
C PHE A 50 -15.47 5.21 -0.42
N GLY A 51 -15.15 6.43 0.04
CA GLY A 51 -14.18 7.31 -0.59
C GLY A 51 -12.76 6.73 -0.62
N ILE A 52 -12.29 6.14 0.49
CA ILE A 52 -10.97 5.52 0.55
C ILE A 52 -10.87 4.27 -0.35
N ASN A 53 -11.95 3.51 -0.48
CA ASN A 53 -11.97 2.36 -1.39
C ASN A 53 -11.99 2.78 -2.87
N ILE A 54 -12.62 3.90 -3.23
CA ILE A 54 -12.46 4.50 -4.56
C ILE A 54 -11.00 4.85 -4.82
N TYR A 55 -10.32 5.49 -3.85
CA TYR A 55 -8.91 5.80 -3.98
C TYR A 55 -8.07 4.52 -4.20
N PHE A 56 -8.26 3.47 -3.40
CA PHE A 56 -7.51 2.21 -3.57
C PHE A 56 -7.77 1.56 -4.93
N LEU A 57 -9.00 1.60 -5.43
CA LEU A 57 -9.33 1.10 -6.76
C LEU A 57 -8.58 1.88 -7.86
N LEU A 58 -8.60 3.21 -7.80
CA LEU A 58 -7.92 4.06 -8.78
C LEU A 58 -6.40 3.90 -8.72
N ALA A 59 -5.81 3.82 -7.51
CA ALA A 59 -4.39 3.58 -7.31
C ALA A 59 -3.96 2.21 -7.87
N SER A 60 -4.79 1.18 -7.69
CA SER A 60 -4.54 -0.16 -8.20
C SER A 60 -4.61 -0.21 -9.73
N LEU A 61 -5.59 0.45 -10.33
CA LEU A 61 -5.69 0.60 -11.78
C LEU A 61 -4.49 1.35 -12.36
N TYR A 62 -4.09 2.44 -11.72
CA TYR A 62 -2.91 3.22 -12.10
C TYR A 62 -1.63 2.36 -12.06
N GLY A 63 -1.40 1.63 -10.96
CA GLY A 63 -0.25 0.75 -10.82
C GLY A 63 -0.25 -0.38 -11.85
N TRP A 64 -1.43 -1.00 -12.11
CA TRP A 64 -1.57 -2.02 -13.15
C TRP A 64 -1.23 -1.48 -14.54
N ILE A 65 -1.71 -0.30 -14.88
CA ILE A 65 -1.44 0.38 -16.14
C ILE A 65 0.05 0.65 -16.30
N ILE A 66 0.71 1.23 -15.30
CA ILE A 66 2.16 1.52 -15.34
C ILE A 66 2.97 0.23 -15.48
N TRP A 67 2.61 -0.82 -14.72
CA TRP A 67 3.35 -2.08 -14.78
C TRP A 67 3.14 -2.84 -16.10
N LYS A 68 1.97 -2.68 -16.74
CA LYS A 68 1.65 -3.32 -18.02
C LYS A 68 2.25 -2.57 -19.22
N TRP A 69 2.14 -1.24 -19.23
CA TRP A 69 2.49 -0.42 -20.40
C TRP A 69 3.80 0.37 -20.25
N GLY A 70 4.31 0.54 -19.05
CA GLY A 70 5.62 1.16 -18.82
C GLY A 70 6.78 0.43 -19.51
N LYS A 71 6.57 -0.83 -19.90
CA LYS A 71 7.53 -1.67 -20.64
C LYS A 71 7.73 -1.27 -22.11
N LYS A 72 6.78 -0.58 -22.75
CA LYS A 72 6.88 -0.28 -24.20
C LYS A 72 7.91 0.76 -24.57
N LYS A 73 8.47 1.49 -23.61
CA LYS A 73 9.41 2.60 -23.88
C LYS A 73 10.90 2.17 -23.94
N GLN A 74 11.21 0.90 -23.65
CA GLN A 74 12.58 0.36 -23.64
C GLN A 74 12.81 -0.83 -24.59
N GLU A 75 11.90 -1.11 -25.52
CA GLU A 75 12.08 -2.17 -26.54
C GLU A 75 13.08 -1.78 -27.64
N GLY A 76 14.30 -1.44 -27.25
CA GLY A 76 15.44 -1.27 -28.18
C GLY A 76 16.56 -2.28 -27.98
N THR A 77 16.46 -3.17 -26.98
CA THR A 77 17.48 -4.21 -26.70
C THR A 77 16.82 -5.54 -26.39
N SER A 78 17.10 -6.51 -27.25
CA SER A 78 16.67 -7.91 -27.14
C SER A 78 17.24 -8.54 -25.86
N ASP A 79 16.42 -8.68 -24.82
CA ASP A 79 16.65 -9.70 -23.83
C ASP A 79 15.34 -10.20 -23.22
N LYS A 80 15.08 -11.52 -23.35
CA LYS A 80 13.81 -12.17 -23.00
C LYS A 80 13.62 -12.41 -21.52
N ASP A 81 14.60 -12.07 -20.65
CA ASP A 81 14.55 -12.34 -19.21
C ASP A 81 14.16 -11.14 -18.32
N SER A 82 13.77 -10.00 -18.91
CA SER A 82 13.57 -8.73 -18.18
C SER A 82 12.20 -8.55 -17.52
N LYS A 83 11.46 -9.61 -17.15
CA LYS A 83 10.10 -9.47 -16.59
C LYS A 83 10.04 -8.85 -15.18
N THR A 84 11.14 -8.79 -14.45
CA THR A 84 11.21 -8.29 -13.06
C THR A 84 12.10 -7.04 -12.89
N SER A 85 12.78 -6.57 -13.93
CA SER A 85 14.00 -5.78 -13.82
C SER A 85 13.85 -4.25 -13.78
N ASP A 86 12.65 -3.69 -13.56
CA ASP A 86 12.46 -2.22 -13.53
C ASP A 86 12.41 -1.64 -12.11
N ILE A 87 12.82 -2.41 -11.09
CA ILE A 87 12.94 -1.91 -9.72
C ILE A 87 14.07 -0.88 -9.68
N ARG A 88 13.78 0.27 -9.05
CA ARG A 88 14.70 1.41 -8.95
C ARG A 88 14.72 2.03 -7.57
N HIS A 89 15.75 2.80 -7.29
CA HIS A 89 15.78 3.66 -6.12
C HIS A 89 14.86 4.87 -6.28
N PHE A 90 14.35 5.35 -5.16
CA PHE A 90 13.67 6.63 -5.09
C PHE A 90 14.63 7.78 -5.40
N ASP A 91 14.20 8.71 -6.25
CA ASP A 91 14.98 9.91 -6.53
C ASP A 91 14.93 10.87 -5.34
N ARG A 92 16.07 11.04 -4.67
CA ARG A 92 16.18 11.91 -3.50
C ARG A 92 15.85 13.37 -3.80
N SER A 93 15.95 13.82 -5.03
CA SER A 93 15.57 15.17 -5.43
C SER A 93 14.07 15.42 -5.29
N ALA A 94 13.24 14.37 -5.39
CA ALA A 94 11.80 14.43 -5.18
C ALA A 94 11.38 14.39 -3.70
N LEU A 95 12.30 14.17 -2.75
CA LEU A 95 11.99 14.05 -1.33
C LEU A 95 11.23 15.27 -0.76
N PRO A 96 11.62 16.54 -1.04
CA PRO A 96 10.86 17.68 -0.53
C PRO A 96 9.42 17.74 -1.05
N ALA A 97 9.22 17.38 -2.33
CA ALA A 97 7.89 17.35 -2.92
C ALA A 97 7.02 16.26 -2.30
N VAL A 98 7.56 15.04 -2.12
CA VAL A 98 6.84 13.92 -1.49
C VAL A 98 6.55 14.23 -0.03
N ALA A 99 7.48 14.83 0.71
CA ALA A 99 7.26 15.27 2.09
C ALA A 99 6.17 16.36 2.17
N GLY A 100 6.14 17.29 1.23
CA GLY A 100 5.07 18.31 1.12
C GLY A 100 3.71 17.68 0.86
N VAL A 101 3.62 16.73 -0.10
CA VAL A 101 2.38 15.99 -0.38
C VAL A 101 1.94 15.18 0.85
N PHE A 102 2.87 14.48 1.51
CA PHE A 102 2.57 13.76 2.75
C PHE A 102 1.98 14.69 3.82
N LEU A 103 2.59 15.84 4.06
CA LEU A 103 2.13 16.80 5.07
C LEU A 103 0.73 17.32 4.76
N VAL A 104 0.46 17.66 3.50
CA VAL A 104 -0.87 18.11 3.05
C VAL A 104 -1.91 17.00 3.26
N LEU A 105 -1.62 15.77 2.84
CA LEU A 105 -2.51 14.63 3.04
C LEU A 105 -2.74 14.36 4.53
N PHE A 106 -1.68 14.35 5.33
CA PHE A 106 -1.74 14.13 6.78
C PHE A 106 -2.67 15.13 7.47
N LEU A 107 -2.50 16.43 7.19
CA LEU A 107 -3.31 17.49 7.79
C LEU A 107 -4.76 17.44 7.27
N LEU A 108 -4.96 17.23 5.97
CA LEU A 108 -6.30 17.15 5.37
C LEU A 108 -7.09 15.94 5.91
N ILE A 109 -6.47 14.76 5.93
CA ILE A 109 -7.12 13.55 6.45
C ILE A 109 -7.39 13.70 7.94
N GLY A 110 -6.43 14.23 8.73
CA GLY A 110 -6.60 14.48 10.14
C GLY A 110 -7.77 15.44 10.41
N TRP A 111 -7.87 16.51 9.64
CA TRP A 111 -9.00 17.44 9.73
C TRP A 111 -10.33 16.75 9.40
N ILE A 112 -10.38 15.95 8.33
CA ILE A 112 -11.60 15.19 7.97
C ILE A 112 -11.99 14.22 9.09
N LEU A 113 -11.02 13.47 9.64
CA LEU A 113 -11.28 12.50 10.71
C LEU A 113 -11.81 13.18 11.98
N ILE A 114 -11.28 14.34 12.34
CA ILE A 114 -11.75 15.11 13.52
C ILE A 114 -13.16 15.68 13.32
N GLN A 115 -13.48 16.17 12.11
CA GLN A 115 -14.74 16.86 11.87
C GLN A 115 -15.91 15.93 11.51
N PHE A 116 -15.64 14.80 10.87
CA PHE A 116 -16.66 13.97 10.24
C PHE A 116 -16.69 12.52 10.71
N THR A 117 -15.80 12.12 11.65
CA THR A 117 -15.76 10.74 12.15
C THR A 117 -15.59 10.70 13.67
N ASP A 118 -15.92 9.55 14.27
CA ASP A 118 -15.74 9.28 15.71
C ASP A 118 -14.37 8.64 16.00
N SER A 119 -13.34 8.92 15.19
CA SER A 119 -12.02 8.35 15.40
C SER A 119 -11.46 8.78 16.76
N THR A 120 -11.05 7.80 17.57
CA THR A 120 -10.44 8.02 18.89
C THR A 120 -8.96 8.45 18.79
N VAL A 121 -8.32 8.25 17.63
CA VAL A 121 -6.90 8.53 17.39
C VAL A 121 -6.65 9.14 15.99
N PRO A 122 -7.33 10.26 15.66
CA PRO A 122 -7.39 10.77 14.29
C PRO A 122 -6.02 11.09 13.69
N TRP A 123 -5.05 11.53 14.50
CA TRP A 123 -3.71 11.84 14.03
C TRP A 123 -2.90 10.61 13.65
N LEU A 124 -3.03 9.50 14.38
CA LEU A 124 -2.35 8.24 14.03
C LEU A 124 -3.02 7.57 12.81
N ASP A 125 -4.35 7.58 12.75
CA ASP A 125 -5.11 7.08 11.60
C ASP A 125 -4.76 7.90 10.33
N SER A 126 -4.64 9.23 10.45
CA SER A 126 -4.25 10.12 9.37
C SER A 126 -2.79 9.90 8.92
N PHE A 127 -1.86 9.68 9.87
CA PHE A 127 -0.48 9.38 9.56
C PHE A 127 -0.35 8.08 8.75
N THR A 128 -0.95 7.00 9.25
CA THR A 128 -0.89 5.70 8.56
C THR A 128 -1.55 5.76 7.18
N THR A 129 -2.68 6.45 7.05
CA THR A 129 -3.38 6.62 5.76
C THR A 129 -2.53 7.43 4.77
N ALA A 130 -2.01 8.59 5.17
CA ALA A 130 -1.19 9.43 4.31
C ALA A 130 0.10 8.70 3.86
N ALA A 131 0.76 8.00 4.79
CA ALA A 131 1.94 7.20 4.48
C ALA A 131 1.63 6.03 3.53
N SER A 132 0.48 5.35 3.70
CA SER A 132 0.02 4.29 2.79
C SER A 132 -0.24 4.80 1.38
N ILE A 133 -0.79 6.03 1.24
CA ILE A 133 -0.97 6.67 -0.07
C ILE A 133 0.37 6.86 -0.78
N ILE A 134 1.37 7.36 -0.05
CA ILE A 134 2.73 7.52 -0.59
C ILE A 134 3.36 6.17 -0.94
N ALA A 135 3.24 5.16 -0.05
CA ALA A 135 3.78 3.83 -0.29
C ALA A 135 3.18 3.17 -1.53
N MET A 136 1.85 3.27 -1.73
CA MET A 136 1.15 2.76 -2.92
C MET A 136 1.64 3.44 -4.20
N TRP A 137 1.85 4.76 -4.17
CA TRP A 137 2.42 5.49 -5.30
C TRP A 137 3.86 5.04 -5.60
N MET A 138 4.70 4.89 -4.57
CA MET A 138 6.07 4.40 -4.71
C MET A 138 6.10 2.96 -5.25
N LEU A 139 5.19 2.09 -4.80
CA LEU A 139 5.01 0.72 -5.30
C LEU A 139 4.66 0.74 -6.80
N ALA A 140 3.71 1.59 -7.21
CA ALA A 140 3.34 1.74 -8.62
C ALA A 140 4.53 2.16 -9.49
N GLN A 141 5.46 2.95 -8.93
CA GLN A 141 6.71 3.36 -9.59
C GLN A 141 7.85 2.32 -9.43
N LYS A 142 7.60 1.17 -8.82
CA LYS A 142 8.60 0.12 -8.50
C LYS A 142 9.81 0.63 -7.72
N GLN A 143 9.59 1.57 -6.80
CA GLN A 143 10.65 2.11 -5.96
C GLN A 143 10.88 1.19 -4.75
N VAL A 144 12.14 0.78 -4.53
CA VAL A 144 12.46 -0.18 -3.46
C VAL A 144 12.18 0.39 -2.06
N GLU A 145 12.30 1.71 -1.88
CA GLU A 145 12.07 2.40 -0.61
C GLU A 145 10.61 2.36 -0.14
N GLN A 146 9.67 2.01 -1.01
CA GLN A 146 8.28 1.80 -0.60
C GLN A 146 8.16 0.80 0.56
N TRP A 147 9.02 -0.21 0.60
CA TRP A 147 9.06 -1.18 1.69
C TRP A 147 9.41 -0.55 3.05
N LEU A 148 10.29 0.46 3.05
CA LEU A 148 10.63 1.20 4.29
C LEU A 148 9.43 1.98 4.81
N VAL A 149 8.63 2.55 3.91
CA VAL A 149 7.40 3.24 4.30
C VAL A 149 6.39 2.25 4.88
N TRP A 150 6.22 1.07 4.25
CA TRP A 150 5.35 0.02 4.78
C TRP A 150 5.79 -0.48 6.15
N ILE A 151 7.10 -0.68 6.40
CA ILE A 151 7.59 -1.07 7.73
C ILE A 151 7.13 -0.05 8.78
N VAL A 152 7.24 1.24 8.51
CA VAL A 152 6.80 2.29 9.45
C VAL A 152 5.28 2.25 9.64
N VAL A 153 4.51 2.18 8.56
CA VAL A 153 3.04 2.10 8.60
C VAL A 153 2.59 0.89 9.42
N ASP A 154 3.16 -0.28 9.15
CA ASP A 154 2.76 -1.53 9.80
C ASP A 154 3.10 -1.54 11.29
N LEU A 155 4.27 -1.03 11.68
CA LEU A 155 4.66 -0.91 13.09
C LEU A 155 3.74 0.06 13.85
N VAL A 156 3.42 1.23 13.26
CA VAL A 156 2.50 2.20 13.87
C VAL A 156 1.10 1.60 13.96
N SER A 157 0.62 0.93 12.90
CA SER A 157 -0.67 0.28 12.88
C SER A 157 -0.76 -0.86 13.90
N SER A 158 0.29 -1.67 14.05
CA SER A 158 0.35 -2.71 15.09
C SER A 158 0.18 -2.11 16.49
N GLY A 159 0.92 -1.03 16.82
CA GLY A 159 0.77 -0.33 18.09
C GLY A 159 -0.64 0.26 18.28
N LEU A 160 -1.20 0.84 17.22
CA LEU A 160 -2.56 1.38 17.22
C LEU A 160 -3.61 0.30 17.52
N TYR A 161 -3.50 -0.87 16.90
CA TYR A 161 -4.43 -1.98 17.12
C TYR A 161 -4.27 -2.62 18.50
N ILE A 162 -3.06 -2.62 19.10
CA ILE A 162 -2.87 -2.97 20.51
C ILE A 162 -3.65 -1.99 21.39
N TYR A 163 -3.53 -0.70 21.15
CA TYR A 163 -4.26 0.33 21.90
C TYR A 163 -5.78 0.18 21.79
N LYS A 164 -6.28 -0.20 20.61
CA LYS A 164 -7.72 -0.48 20.37
C LYS A 164 -8.18 -1.85 20.90
N GLY A 165 -7.31 -2.68 21.49
CA GLY A 165 -7.64 -4.02 21.98
C GLY A 165 -7.80 -5.09 20.90
N LEU A 166 -7.43 -4.80 19.65
CA LEU A 166 -7.55 -5.69 18.50
C LEU A 166 -6.26 -6.48 18.29
N TYR A 167 -5.95 -7.36 19.23
CA TYR A 167 -4.66 -8.07 19.29
C TYR A 167 -4.36 -8.95 18.08
N PHE A 168 -5.38 -9.59 17.49
CA PHE A 168 -5.17 -10.40 16.27
C PHE A 168 -4.72 -9.53 15.09
N THR A 169 -5.41 -8.42 14.87
CA THR A 169 -5.05 -7.44 13.82
C THR A 169 -3.66 -6.85 14.10
N ALA A 170 -3.34 -6.53 15.35
CA ALA A 170 -2.04 -6.03 15.73
C ALA A 170 -0.92 -7.03 15.39
N ALA A 171 -1.11 -8.32 15.71
CA ALA A 171 -0.16 -9.38 15.36
C ALA A 171 0.00 -9.54 13.84
N LEU A 172 -1.09 -9.39 13.08
CA LEU A 172 -1.06 -9.44 11.62
C LEU A 172 -0.21 -8.29 11.04
N TYR A 173 -0.38 -7.05 11.53
CA TYR A 173 0.45 -5.91 11.09
C TYR A 173 1.92 -6.05 11.52
N ALA A 174 2.20 -6.60 12.70
CA ALA A 174 3.57 -6.95 13.10
C ALA A 174 4.20 -7.95 12.12
N LEU A 175 3.44 -8.96 11.67
CA LEU A 175 3.88 -9.92 10.65
C LEU A 175 4.12 -9.21 9.30
N TYR A 176 3.25 -8.26 8.91
CA TYR A 176 3.42 -7.47 7.68
C TYR A 176 4.72 -6.66 7.72
N ALA A 177 5.07 -6.04 8.85
CA ALA A 177 6.35 -5.34 9.01
C ALA A 177 7.56 -6.27 8.80
N VAL A 178 7.50 -7.50 9.29
CA VAL A 178 8.56 -8.52 9.05
C VAL A 178 8.63 -8.89 7.56
N ILE A 179 7.49 -9.12 6.92
CA ILE A 179 7.43 -9.42 5.48
C ILE A 179 7.95 -8.24 4.66
N ALA A 180 7.63 -7.00 5.04
CA ALA A 180 8.13 -5.80 4.38
C ALA A 180 9.66 -5.69 4.47
N LEU A 181 10.27 -6.04 5.60
CA LEU A 181 11.72 -6.11 5.74
C LEU A 181 12.35 -7.14 4.79
N LEU A 182 11.73 -8.32 4.67
CA LEU A 182 12.18 -9.34 3.73
C LEU A 182 11.97 -8.91 2.27
N GLY A 183 10.87 -8.22 1.98
CA GLY A 183 10.55 -7.66 0.67
C GLY A 183 11.58 -6.61 0.24
N TYR A 184 11.97 -5.70 1.14
CA TYR A 184 13.03 -4.73 0.91
C TYR A 184 14.33 -5.40 0.47
N ARG A 185 14.79 -6.40 1.27
CA ARG A 185 16.00 -7.16 0.96
C ARG A 185 15.91 -7.88 -0.39
N LYS A 186 14.76 -8.50 -0.67
CA LYS A 186 14.54 -9.22 -1.93
C LYS A 186 14.58 -8.30 -3.14
N TRP A 187 13.94 -7.13 -3.05
CA TRP A 187 13.93 -6.16 -4.16
C TRP A 187 15.32 -5.56 -4.40
N LEU A 188 16.12 -5.32 -3.36
CA LEU A 188 17.53 -4.93 -3.50
C LEU A 188 18.33 -5.99 -4.26
N ILE A 189 18.13 -7.28 -3.93
CA ILE A 189 18.83 -8.38 -4.63
C ILE A 189 18.43 -8.40 -6.11
N ILE A 190 17.12 -8.31 -6.41
CA ILE A 190 16.62 -8.30 -7.80
C ILE A 190 17.19 -7.12 -8.58
N MET A 191 17.30 -5.95 -7.95
CA MET A 191 17.84 -4.73 -8.56
C MET A 191 19.34 -4.85 -8.84
N ASN A 192 20.12 -5.49 -7.95
CA ASN A 192 21.57 -5.63 -8.07
C ASN A 192 22.01 -6.82 -8.94
N GLN A 193 21.09 -7.65 -9.40
CA GLN A 193 21.37 -8.76 -10.32
C GLN A 193 21.41 -8.32 -11.81
N LYS A 194 21.38 -7.01 -12.07
CA LYS A 194 21.65 -6.36 -13.37
C LYS A 194 23.12 -6.02 -13.51
#